data_7bc20b74bce80eb9008cc998267fe5ad
#
_entry.id   7bc20b74bce80eb9008cc998267fe5ad
#
_cell.length_a   1.000
_cell.length_b   1.000
_cell.length_c   1.000
_cell.angle_alpha   90.00
_cell.angle_beta   90.00
_cell.angle_gamma   90.00
#
_symmetry.space_group_name_H-M   'P 1'
#
loop_
_entity.id
_entity.type
_entity.pdbx_description
1 polymer ?
#
loop_
_entity_poly.entity_id
_entity_poly.type
_entity_poly.pdbx_seq_one_letter_code
_entity_poly.pdbx_strand_id
1 'polypeptide(L)'
;MKKIALVLGMVLLAGTAAYATPSTQIWIPSTDIQPFGKVHLGFDQYIKTRRIDGATREANVINNGITVGVLPLEKIQMELGVDYRSYGTEPADSSPFYFNAKVGTPEGSLFTGSPALAVGAYDFGTNKYDSVSNFGTDYNIVYALAAKTLGKAGRVSAGYYQGNDDLLLDKNGEKDEKGVLLSWDRTISEISDKLWVAVDYMGGDNSYGALSYGVAWKFSPNVGVIFGMDKYNNDNYKPTYTFQVDIDL
;
A
#
# COMPACT_ATOMS: atom_id res chain seq x y z
N MET A 1 -10.03 -45.83 -2.67
CA MET A 1 -10.91 -44.77 -3.17
C MET A 1 -11.48 -43.84 -2.07
N LYS A 2 -11.75 -44.30 -0.83
CA LYS A 2 -12.27 -43.42 0.27
C LYS A 2 -11.23 -42.46 0.88
N LYS A 3 -9.92 -42.75 0.74
CA LYS A 3 -8.84 -41.90 1.29
C LYS A 3 -8.47 -40.70 0.37
N ILE A 4 -8.75 -40.79 -0.93
CA ILE A 4 -8.49 -39.70 -1.89
C ILE A 4 -9.59 -38.62 -1.79
N ALA A 5 -10.80 -39.00 -1.47
CA ALA A 5 -11.91 -38.06 -1.26
C ALA A 5 -11.73 -37.18 0.01
N LEU A 6 -11.02 -37.72 1.03
CA LEU A 6 -10.76 -36.99 2.28
C LEU A 6 -9.65 -35.91 2.11
N VAL A 7 -8.67 -36.19 1.24
CA VAL A 7 -7.59 -35.21 0.93
C VAL A 7 -8.11 -34.10 0.01
N LEU A 8 -9.00 -34.41 -0.93
CA LEU A 8 -9.65 -33.39 -1.77
C LEU A 8 -10.63 -32.50 -0.97
N GLY A 9 -11.24 -33.06 0.08
CA GLY A 9 -12.15 -32.30 0.95
C GLY A 9 -11.45 -31.36 1.93
N MET A 10 -10.17 -31.59 2.26
CA MET A 10 -9.37 -30.71 3.13
C MET A 10 -8.72 -29.53 2.37
N VAL A 11 -8.59 -29.61 1.06
CA VAL A 11 -8.07 -28.53 0.22
C VAL A 11 -9.13 -27.44 -0.05
N LEU A 12 -10.43 -27.76 0.17
CA LEU A 12 -11.54 -26.84 -0.05
C LEU A 12 -11.95 -26.00 1.18
N LEU A 13 -11.25 -26.18 2.32
CA LEU A 13 -11.49 -25.40 3.55
C LEU A 13 -10.38 -24.40 3.88
N ALA A 14 -9.45 -24.16 2.96
CA ALA A 14 -8.63 -22.95 3.00
C ALA A 14 -9.59 -21.79 2.72
N GLY A 15 -10.12 -21.19 3.80
CA GLY A 15 -10.91 -19.98 3.73
C GLY A 15 -10.17 -18.97 2.88
N THR A 16 -10.79 -18.53 1.81
CA THR A 16 -10.30 -17.38 1.04
C THR A 16 -10.34 -16.19 1.99
N ALA A 17 -9.22 -15.88 2.60
CA ALA A 17 -9.05 -14.60 3.24
C ALA A 17 -9.42 -13.56 2.16
N ALA A 18 -10.33 -12.65 2.47
CA ALA A 18 -10.57 -11.51 1.62
C ALA A 18 -9.29 -10.66 1.74
N TYR A 19 -8.45 -10.71 0.73
CA TYR A 19 -7.25 -9.90 0.69
C TYR A 19 -7.67 -8.48 0.37
N ALA A 20 -7.27 -7.53 1.22
CA ALA A 20 -6.97 -6.18 0.80
C ALA A 20 -5.91 -6.27 -0.31
N THR A 21 -5.73 -5.22 -1.06
CA THR A 21 -4.72 -5.17 -2.10
C THR A 21 -3.40 -5.72 -1.58
N PRO A 22 -2.73 -6.67 -2.26
CA PRO A 22 -1.54 -7.30 -1.72
C PRO A 22 -0.45 -6.29 -1.32
N SER A 23 -0.28 -5.20 -2.07
CA SER A 23 0.85 -4.30 -1.87
C SER A 23 0.62 -3.21 -0.81
N THR A 24 -0.62 -2.70 -0.68
CA THR A 24 -0.93 -1.57 0.24
C THR A 24 -2.17 -1.82 1.09
N GLN A 25 -2.35 -1.02 2.13
CA GLN A 25 -3.64 -0.82 2.81
C GLN A 25 -4.44 0.24 2.01
N ILE A 26 -4.73 1.41 2.60
CA ILE A 26 -5.24 2.56 1.85
C ILE A 26 -4.08 3.43 1.37
N TRP A 27 -3.13 3.70 2.26
CA TRP A 27 -1.95 4.54 2.02
C TRP A 27 -0.64 3.83 2.34
N ILE A 28 -0.53 3.14 3.49
CA ILE A 28 0.70 2.47 3.90
C ILE A 28 0.86 1.10 3.23
N PRO A 29 2.10 0.57 3.14
CA PRO A 29 2.32 -0.82 2.72
C PRO A 29 1.60 -1.83 3.60
N SER A 30 1.19 -2.96 3.04
CA SER A 30 0.70 -4.14 3.76
C SER A 30 1.79 -5.21 3.93
N THR A 31 1.54 -6.21 4.78
CA THR A 31 2.39 -7.41 4.86
C THR A 31 2.04 -8.46 3.80
N ASP A 32 0.97 -8.25 3.03
CA ASP A 32 0.55 -9.18 1.99
C ASP A 32 1.46 -9.03 0.77
N ILE A 33 1.81 -10.15 0.14
CA ILE A 33 2.77 -10.22 -0.98
C ILE A 33 2.13 -11.04 -2.08
N GLN A 34 2.31 -10.63 -3.33
CA GLN A 34 1.82 -11.36 -4.49
C GLN A 34 2.39 -12.78 -4.52
N PRO A 35 1.55 -13.81 -4.64
CA PRO A 35 2.01 -15.19 -4.83
C PRO A 35 2.85 -15.34 -6.09
N PHE A 36 3.76 -16.32 -6.09
CA PHE A 36 4.63 -16.59 -7.23
C PHE A 36 3.85 -16.72 -8.55
N GLY A 37 4.29 -15.97 -9.56
CA GLY A 37 3.69 -15.95 -10.90
C GLY A 37 2.35 -15.22 -11.00
N LYS A 38 1.85 -14.63 -9.90
CA LYS A 38 0.68 -13.77 -9.91
C LYS A 38 1.06 -12.33 -10.18
N VAL A 39 0.16 -11.64 -10.88
CA VAL A 39 0.33 -10.25 -11.27
C VAL A 39 -0.79 -9.44 -10.63
N HIS A 40 -0.42 -8.31 -10.06
CA HIS A 40 -1.34 -7.30 -9.56
C HIS A 40 -1.24 -6.04 -10.43
N LEU A 41 -2.38 -5.48 -10.81
CA LEU A 41 -2.49 -4.19 -11.48
C LEU A 41 -3.25 -3.25 -10.56
N GLY A 42 -2.62 -2.13 -10.19
CA GLY A 42 -3.20 -1.05 -9.41
C GLY A 42 -3.46 0.18 -10.27
N PHE A 43 -4.62 0.80 -10.08
CA PHE A 43 -5.00 2.06 -10.72
C PHE A 43 -5.52 3.01 -9.66
N ASP A 44 -4.64 3.86 -9.13
CA ASP A 44 -4.95 4.74 -8.03
C ASP A 44 -5.10 6.18 -8.51
N GLN A 45 -6.06 6.86 -7.96
CA GLN A 45 -6.28 8.28 -8.17
C GLN A 45 -6.44 8.99 -6.83
N TYR A 46 -5.55 9.95 -6.57
CA TYR A 46 -5.62 10.84 -5.42
C TYR A 46 -6.20 12.17 -5.84
N ILE A 47 -7.46 12.37 -5.47
CA ILE A 47 -8.27 13.52 -5.89
C ILE A 47 -7.99 14.67 -4.92
N LYS A 48 -7.26 15.67 -5.39
CA LYS A 48 -6.90 16.85 -4.60
C LYS A 48 -8.12 17.69 -4.28
N THR A 49 -8.23 18.13 -3.02
CA THR A 49 -9.31 19.05 -2.58
C THR A 49 -8.88 20.52 -2.59
N ARG A 50 -7.58 20.80 -2.70
CA ARG A 50 -7.01 22.15 -2.74
C ARG A 50 -7.41 22.89 -4.01
N ARG A 51 -7.64 24.19 -3.86
CA ARG A 51 -7.77 25.14 -4.98
C ARG A 51 -6.57 26.06 -4.99
N ILE A 52 -5.97 26.29 -6.19
CA ILE A 52 -4.73 27.06 -6.33
C ILE A 52 -5.04 28.57 -6.18
N ASP A 53 -6.09 29.06 -6.83
CA ASP A 53 -6.45 30.47 -6.91
C ASP A 53 -7.90 30.74 -6.47
N GLY A 54 -8.45 29.87 -5.65
CA GLY A 54 -9.85 29.90 -5.23
C GLY A 54 -10.84 29.36 -6.27
N ALA A 55 -10.44 29.21 -7.52
CA ALA A 55 -11.26 28.69 -8.61
C ALA A 55 -10.69 27.39 -9.20
N THR A 56 -9.42 27.38 -9.58
CA THR A 56 -8.75 26.24 -10.22
C THR A 56 -8.41 25.17 -9.20
N ARG A 57 -8.83 23.93 -9.48
CA ARG A 57 -8.45 22.77 -8.65
C ARG A 57 -7.01 22.36 -8.95
N GLU A 58 -6.26 22.00 -7.91
CA GLU A 58 -4.95 21.35 -8.05
C GLU A 58 -5.11 20.03 -8.83
N ALA A 59 -4.13 19.69 -9.69
CA ALA A 59 -4.15 18.46 -10.47
C ALA A 59 -4.17 17.22 -9.55
N ASN A 60 -4.93 16.21 -9.93
CA ASN A 60 -4.95 14.93 -9.22
C ASN A 60 -3.63 14.17 -9.45
N VAL A 61 -3.21 13.38 -8.47
CA VAL A 61 -2.14 12.40 -8.68
C VAL A 61 -2.76 11.10 -9.18
N ILE A 62 -2.19 10.54 -10.23
CA ILE A 62 -2.53 9.24 -10.78
C ILE A 62 -1.32 8.33 -10.56
N ASN A 63 -1.54 7.13 -10.04
CA ASN A 63 -0.53 6.10 -9.86
C ASN A 63 -1.04 4.79 -10.46
N ASN A 64 -0.39 4.29 -11.48
CA ASN A 64 -0.73 3.03 -12.12
C ASN A 64 0.44 2.07 -11.94
N GLY A 65 0.20 0.95 -11.26
CA GLY A 65 1.22 0.00 -10.89
C GLY A 65 1.03 -1.38 -11.50
N ILE A 66 2.14 -2.05 -11.69
CA ILE A 66 2.18 -3.50 -11.93
C ILE A 66 3.15 -4.13 -10.94
N THR A 67 2.69 -5.17 -10.23
CA THR A 67 3.48 -5.92 -9.26
C THR A 67 3.38 -7.41 -9.55
N VAL A 68 4.50 -8.12 -9.45
CA VAL A 68 4.59 -9.55 -9.78
C VAL A 68 5.25 -10.30 -8.63
N GLY A 69 4.64 -11.41 -8.21
CA GLY A 69 5.25 -12.37 -7.29
C GLY A 69 6.35 -13.17 -7.97
N VAL A 70 7.58 -13.10 -7.45
CA VAL A 70 8.78 -13.62 -8.13
C VAL A 70 9.45 -14.79 -7.43
N LEU A 71 9.12 -15.08 -6.16
CA LEU A 71 9.79 -16.14 -5.40
C LEU A 71 8.87 -17.36 -5.23
N PRO A 72 9.25 -18.57 -5.74
CA PRO A 72 8.43 -19.77 -5.72
C PRO A 72 8.54 -20.52 -4.37
N LEU A 73 8.39 -19.79 -3.25
CA LEU A 73 8.47 -20.36 -1.89
C LEU A 73 7.18 -19.99 -1.13
N GLU A 74 6.59 -20.97 -0.43
CA GLU A 74 5.34 -20.75 0.31
C GLU A 74 5.54 -19.93 1.60
N LYS A 75 6.67 -20.12 2.29
CA LYS A 75 6.94 -19.47 3.57
C LYS A 75 7.63 -18.13 3.49
N ILE A 76 8.30 -17.88 2.39
CA ILE A 76 8.96 -16.61 2.09
C ILE A 76 8.52 -16.21 0.70
N GLN A 77 7.87 -15.08 0.61
CA GLN A 77 7.35 -14.53 -0.65
C GLN A 77 8.08 -13.25 -1.00
N MET A 78 8.17 -12.94 -2.28
CA MET A 78 8.78 -11.72 -2.77
C MET A 78 8.01 -11.21 -3.97
N GLU A 79 7.81 -9.91 -4.02
CA GLU A 79 7.23 -9.21 -5.16
C GLU A 79 8.14 -8.10 -5.63
N LEU A 80 8.07 -7.80 -6.91
CA LEU A 80 8.70 -6.66 -7.57
C LEU A 80 7.63 -5.89 -8.33
N GLY A 81 7.73 -4.58 -8.33
CA GLY A 81 6.77 -3.74 -9.01
C GLY A 81 7.38 -2.48 -9.62
N VAL A 82 6.63 -1.91 -10.52
CA VAL A 82 6.88 -0.59 -11.11
C VAL A 82 5.58 0.17 -11.18
N ASP A 83 5.64 1.44 -10.79
CA ASP A 83 4.55 2.39 -10.83
C ASP A 83 4.85 3.48 -11.86
N TYR A 84 3.84 3.84 -12.62
CA TYR A 84 3.79 5.06 -13.43
C TYR A 84 2.97 6.08 -12.67
N ARG A 85 3.59 7.19 -12.27
CA ARG A 85 2.93 8.24 -11.51
C ARG A 85 2.91 9.54 -12.30
N SER A 86 1.75 10.20 -12.36
CA SER A 86 1.59 11.53 -12.94
C SER A 86 1.00 12.47 -11.89
N TYR A 87 1.61 13.63 -11.79
CA TYR A 87 1.18 14.74 -10.93
C TYR A 87 0.44 15.82 -11.71
N GLY A 88 0.35 15.69 -13.05
CA GLY A 88 -0.22 16.67 -13.94
C GLY A 88 0.62 17.95 -14.08
N THR A 89 1.89 17.89 -13.69
CA THR A 89 2.80 19.05 -13.68
C THR A 89 4.24 18.64 -13.91
N GLU A 90 5.00 19.48 -14.63
CA GLU A 90 6.45 19.36 -14.72
C GLU A 90 7.12 20.01 -13.49
N PRO A 91 8.34 19.54 -13.09
CA PRO A 91 9.16 18.51 -13.73
C PRO A 91 8.82 17.06 -13.29
N ALA A 92 7.82 16.87 -12.44
CA ALA A 92 7.49 15.55 -11.87
C ALA A 92 7.10 14.52 -12.96
N ASP A 93 6.31 14.95 -13.95
CA ASP A 93 5.82 14.06 -15.02
C ASP A 93 6.90 13.68 -16.05
N SER A 94 8.07 14.33 -16.03
CA SER A 94 9.22 13.94 -16.87
C SER A 94 10.00 12.74 -16.31
N SER A 95 9.75 12.33 -15.08
CA SER A 95 10.37 11.17 -14.43
C SER A 95 9.31 10.31 -13.72
N PRO A 96 8.36 9.71 -14.49
CA PRO A 96 7.13 9.16 -13.92
C PRO A 96 7.28 7.75 -13.34
N PHE A 97 8.43 7.09 -13.48
CA PHE A 97 8.60 5.69 -13.06
C PHE A 97 9.21 5.58 -11.67
N TYR A 98 8.57 4.74 -10.85
CA TYR A 98 8.98 4.41 -9.49
C TYR A 98 9.03 2.90 -9.34
N PHE A 99 10.10 2.38 -8.74
CA PHE A 99 10.29 0.95 -8.52
C PHE A 99 9.99 0.60 -7.07
N ASN A 100 9.49 -0.62 -6.88
CA ASN A 100 9.20 -1.16 -5.56
C ASN A 100 9.57 -2.64 -5.46
N ALA A 101 9.85 -3.09 -4.23
CA ALA A 101 10.13 -4.49 -3.91
C ALA A 101 9.69 -4.77 -2.48
N LYS A 102 9.16 -5.97 -2.23
CA LYS A 102 8.79 -6.43 -0.90
C LYS A 102 9.10 -7.91 -0.75
N VAL A 103 9.64 -8.29 0.40
CA VAL A 103 9.87 -9.68 0.82
C VAL A 103 9.29 -9.86 2.21
N GLY A 104 8.71 -11.02 2.46
CA GLY A 104 8.14 -11.30 3.78
C GLY A 104 7.62 -12.72 3.92
N THR A 105 6.95 -12.93 5.04
CA THR A 105 6.40 -14.23 5.43
C THR A 105 4.92 -14.08 5.78
N PRO A 106 4.04 -14.96 5.25
CA PRO A 106 2.63 -14.96 5.62
C PRO A 106 2.42 -15.25 7.12
N GLU A 107 1.30 -14.81 7.66
CA GLU A 107 0.90 -15.12 9.03
C GLU A 107 0.85 -16.64 9.28
N GLY A 108 1.43 -17.09 10.37
CA GLY A 108 1.47 -18.51 10.75
C GLY A 108 2.48 -19.36 9.99
N SER A 109 3.23 -18.82 9.04
CA SER A 109 4.14 -19.60 8.18
C SER A 109 5.46 -19.97 8.86
N LEU A 110 5.96 -19.18 9.78
CA LEU A 110 7.21 -19.45 10.50
C LEU A 110 7.00 -20.46 11.64
N PHE A 111 5.98 -20.23 12.45
CA PHE A 111 5.51 -21.11 13.51
C PHE A 111 4.02 -20.81 13.77
N THR A 112 3.32 -21.76 14.42
CA THR A 112 1.90 -21.59 14.74
C THR A 112 1.66 -20.31 15.55
N GLY A 113 0.87 -19.39 15.00
CA GLY A 113 0.56 -18.11 15.61
C GLY A 113 1.61 -17.02 15.37
N SER A 114 2.65 -17.24 14.52
CA SER A 114 3.56 -16.16 14.13
C SER A 114 2.81 -15.03 13.43
N PRO A 115 3.22 -13.76 13.60
CA PRO A 115 2.71 -12.67 12.78
C PRO A 115 3.15 -12.84 11.32
N ALA A 116 2.48 -12.18 10.39
CA ALA A 116 3.03 -11.87 9.09
C ALA A 116 4.12 -10.83 9.25
N LEU A 117 5.20 -10.94 8.47
CA LEU A 117 6.30 -9.98 8.47
C LEU A 117 6.60 -9.55 7.04
N ALA A 118 6.91 -8.28 6.83
CA ALA A 118 7.39 -7.77 5.56
C ALA A 118 8.50 -6.74 5.76
N VAL A 119 9.45 -6.77 4.86
CA VAL A 119 10.44 -5.71 4.64
C VAL A 119 10.34 -5.32 3.17
N GLY A 120 10.27 -4.04 2.90
CA GLY A 120 10.11 -3.57 1.54
C GLY A 120 10.70 -2.20 1.31
N ALA A 121 10.66 -1.82 0.06
CA ALA A 121 11.13 -0.55 -0.44
C ALA A 121 10.22 -0.09 -1.57
N TYR A 122 9.87 1.18 -1.59
CA TYR A 122 9.03 1.77 -2.64
C TYR A 122 9.43 3.23 -2.93
N ASP A 123 8.87 3.77 -3.99
CA ASP A 123 9.15 5.12 -4.49
C ASP A 123 10.63 5.35 -4.79
N PHE A 124 11.29 4.32 -5.37
CA PHE A 124 12.61 4.45 -5.97
C PHE A 124 12.45 5.06 -7.36
N GLY A 125 12.38 6.38 -7.38
CA GLY A 125 12.22 7.14 -8.63
C GLY A 125 13.49 7.19 -9.46
N THR A 126 13.35 7.64 -10.70
CA THR A 126 14.43 7.65 -11.70
C THR A 126 15.25 8.94 -11.72
N ASN A 127 14.80 9.98 -11.00
CA ASN A 127 15.49 11.26 -10.92
C ASN A 127 16.02 11.48 -9.50
N LYS A 128 17.36 11.45 -9.35
CA LYS A 128 18.00 11.72 -8.07
C LYS A 128 17.81 13.18 -7.69
N TYR A 129 17.57 13.43 -6.40
CA TYR A 129 17.46 14.78 -5.88
C TYR A 129 18.65 15.65 -6.24
N ASP A 130 18.38 16.83 -6.76
CA ASP A 130 19.35 17.87 -7.07
C ASP A 130 19.00 19.15 -6.32
N SER A 131 19.90 19.60 -5.47
CA SER A 131 19.73 20.79 -4.63
C SER A 131 19.66 22.11 -5.42
N VAL A 132 20.14 22.15 -6.67
CA VAL A 132 20.08 23.35 -7.51
C VAL A 132 18.69 23.53 -8.08
N SER A 133 18.08 22.47 -8.59
CA SER A 133 16.69 22.48 -9.07
C SER A 133 15.67 22.31 -7.94
N ASN A 134 16.13 21.91 -6.75
CA ASN A 134 15.29 21.54 -5.60
C ASN A 134 14.23 20.49 -5.97
N PHE A 135 14.62 19.48 -6.74
CA PHE A 135 13.73 18.48 -7.26
C PHE A 135 14.39 17.10 -7.32
N GLY A 136 13.61 16.07 -7.05
CA GLY A 136 13.95 14.65 -7.19
C GLY A 136 12.69 13.79 -7.12
N THR A 137 12.80 12.54 -7.56
CA THR A 137 11.75 11.53 -7.44
C THR A 137 12.19 10.33 -6.59
N ASP A 138 13.41 10.36 -6.09
CA ASP A 138 14.06 9.31 -5.31
C ASP A 138 13.71 9.40 -3.81
N TYR A 139 12.43 9.31 -3.48
CA TYR A 139 11.97 9.26 -2.07
C TYR A 139 12.55 8.07 -1.31
N ASN A 140 12.81 6.95 -2.00
CA ASN A 140 13.57 5.79 -1.53
C ASN A 140 13.10 5.28 -0.17
N ILE A 141 11.79 5.12 0.00
CA ILE A 141 11.22 4.71 1.28
C ILE A 141 11.48 3.22 1.49
N VAL A 142 12.15 2.88 2.59
CA VAL A 142 12.34 1.52 3.08
C VAL A 142 11.56 1.33 4.36
N TYR A 143 11.02 0.12 4.59
CA TYR A 143 10.18 -0.15 5.75
C TYR A 143 10.29 -1.60 6.24
N ALA A 144 9.91 -1.79 7.50
CA ALA A 144 9.64 -3.10 8.08
C ALA A 144 8.28 -3.06 8.77
N LEU A 145 7.47 -4.12 8.59
CA LEU A 145 6.09 -4.19 9.05
C LEU A 145 5.78 -5.59 9.57
N ALA A 146 5.02 -5.65 10.66
CA ALA A 146 4.43 -6.87 11.20
C ALA A 146 2.91 -6.73 11.26
N ALA A 147 2.17 -7.80 10.94
CA ALA A 147 0.72 -7.81 11.04
C ALA A 147 0.21 -9.07 11.74
N LYS A 148 -0.90 -8.93 12.47
CA LYS A 148 -1.53 -10.03 13.19
C LYS A 148 -3.05 -9.93 13.13
N THR A 149 -3.66 -11.04 12.75
CA THR A 149 -5.12 -11.21 12.78
C THR A 149 -5.61 -11.54 14.19
N LEU A 150 -6.53 -10.75 14.71
CA LEU A 150 -7.11 -10.88 16.06
C LEU A 150 -8.52 -11.47 15.99
N GLY A 151 -8.69 -12.55 15.24
CA GLY A 151 -9.98 -13.19 15.01
C GLY A 151 -11.00 -12.21 14.40
N LYS A 152 -12.18 -12.11 15.01
CA LYS A 152 -13.26 -11.24 14.52
C LYS A 152 -12.99 -9.74 14.71
N ALA A 153 -11.96 -9.36 15.50
CA ALA A 153 -11.60 -7.96 15.68
C ALA A 153 -10.88 -7.35 14.48
N GLY A 154 -10.47 -8.17 13.50
CA GLY A 154 -9.74 -7.72 12.33
C GLY A 154 -8.25 -7.96 12.44
N ARG A 155 -7.47 -7.36 11.55
CA ARG A 155 -6.02 -7.42 11.49
C ARG A 155 -5.44 -6.07 11.94
N VAL A 156 -4.39 -6.12 12.73
CA VAL A 156 -3.59 -4.94 13.12
C VAL A 156 -2.20 -5.07 12.54
N SER A 157 -1.61 -3.95 12.13
CA SER A 157 -0.22 -3.90 11.67
C SER A 157 0.53 -2.80 12.40
N ALA A 158 1.82 -3.03 12.61
CA ALA A 158 2.74 -2.04 13.17
C ALA A 158 4.11 -2.17 12.51
N GLY A 159 4.75 -1.05 12.23
CA GLY A 159 6.04 -1.00 11.59
C GLY A 159 6.69 0.37 11.65
N TYR A 160 7.75 0.51 10.87
CA TYR A 160 8.55 1.72 10.81
C TYR A 160 9.10 1.90 9.41
N TYR A 161 9.23 3.15 8.97
CA TYR A 161 9.83 3.50 7.69
C TYR A 161 10.91 4.57 7.85
N GLN A 162 11.76 4.65 6.84
CA GLN A 162 12.71 5.72 6.60
C GLN A 162 12.86 5.93 5.09
N GLY A 163 13.02 7.18 4.67
CA GLY A 163 13.21 7.55 3.27
C GLY A 163 14.34 8.57 3.08
N ASN A 164 14.35 9.22 1.92
CA ASN A 164 15.34 10.24 1.56
C ASN A 164 15.10 11.53 2.36
N ASP A 165 16.09 11.93 3.13
CA ASP A 165 16.04 13.09 4.03
C ASP A 165 16.13 14.45 3.29
N ASP A 166 16.47 14.45 2.01
CA ASP A 166 16.44 15.65 1.16
C ASP A 166 15.01 15.94 0.61
N LEU A 167 14.14 14.92 0.55
CA LEU A 167 12.78 15.02 0.00
C LEU A 167 11.67 14.92 1.04
N LEU A 168 11.92 14.20 2.15
CA LEU A 168 10.95 14.05 3.22
C LEU A 168 11.20 15.10 4.30
N LEU A 169 10.60 16.26 4.07
CA LEU A 169 10.76 17.44 4.91
C LEU A 169 9.43 17.81 5.60
N ASP A 170 9.52 18.40 6.78
CA ASP A 170 8.38 18.96 7.49
C ASP A 170 7.92 20.29 6.86
N LYS A 171 6.91 20.91 7.46
CA LYS A 171 6.38 22.21 7.00
C LYS A 171 7.37 23.37 7.11
N ASN A 172 8.44 23.23 7.87
CA ASN A 172 9.49 24.24 8.04
C ASN A 172 10.69 23.97 7.13
N GLY A 173 10.67 22.87 6.35
CA GLY A 173 11.80 22.43 5.54
C GLY A 173 12.88 21.68 6.30
N GLU A 174 12.59 21.24 7.53
CA GLU A 174 13.48 20.40 8.32
C GLU A 174 13.26 18.92 7.99
N LYS A 175 14.31 18.10 8.17
CA LYS A 175 14.27 16.66 7.88
C LYS A 175 13.27 15.94 8.77
N ASP A 176 12.36 15.22 8.15
CA ASP A 176 11.37 14.36 8.81
C ASP A 176 11.13 13.07 7.99
N GLU A 177 12.23 12.37 7.74
CA GLU A 177 12.35 11.28 6.78
C GLU A 177 11.88 9.92 7.29
N LYS A 178 11.34 9.83 8.50
CA LYS A 178 11.03 8.55 9.15
C LYS A 178 9.80 8.63 10.06
N GLY A 179 9.18 7.48 10.30
CA GLY A 179 8.00 7.43 11.17
C GLY A 179 7.46 6.02 11.37
N VAL A 180 6.45 5.91 12.22
CA VAL A 180 5.72 4.68 12.47
C VAL A 180 4.73 4.39 11.35
N LEU A 181 4.46 3.10 11.12
CA LEU A 181 3.37 2.61 10.28
C LEU A 181 2.41 1.84 11.17
N LEU A 182 1.15 2.22 11.17
CA LEU A 182 0.11 1.55 11.95
C LEU A 182 -1.12 1.32 11.07
N SER A 183 -1.79 0.17 11.21
CA SER A 183 -3.08 -0.03 10.57
C SER A 183 -3.99 -0.96 11.35
N TRP A 184 -5.27 -0.83 11.06
CA TRP A 184 -6.30 -1.80 11.36
C TRP A 184 -7.17 -1.99 10.13
N ASP A 185 -7.45 -3.25 9.79
CA ASP A 185 -8.32 -3.60 8.68
C ASP A 185 -9.22 -4.79 9.02
N ARG A 186 -10.38 -4.86 8.37
CA ARG A 186 -11.33 -5.95 8.58
C ARG A 186 -12.29 -6.10 7.41
N THR A 187 -12.57 -7.36 7.02
CA THR A 187 -13.77 -7.68 6.24
C THR A 187 -14.99 -7.70 7.16
N ILE A 188 -16.03 -6.95 6.82
CA ILE A 188 -17.28 -6.83 7.58
C ILE A 188 -18.26 -7.94 7.13
N SER A 189 -17.91 -9.19 7.43
CA SER A 189 -18.69 -10.37 7.00
C SER A 189 -20.10 -10.41 7.59
N GLU A 190 -20.36 -9.66 8.65
CA GLU A 190 -21.70 -9.49 9.20
C GLU A 190 -22.67 -8.78 8.22
N ILE A 191 -22.10 -8.01 7.27
CA ILE A 191 -22.84 -7.33 6.20
C ILE A 191 -22.61 -8.06 4.88
N SER A 192 -21.34 -8.26 4.51
CA SER A 192 -20.94 -8.94 3.29
C SER A 192 -19.46 -9.31 3.33
N ASP A 193 -19.10 -10.52 2.88
CA ASP A 193 -17.70 -10.94 2.69
C ASP A 193 -16.96 -10.16 1.59
N LYS A 194 -17.68 -9.28 0.88
CA LYS A 194 -17.13 -8.37 -0.14
C LYS A 194 -16.78 -7.00 0.41
N LEU A 195 -17.26 -6.66 1.60
CA LEU A 195 -17.03 -5.36 2.23
C LEU A 195 -15.82 -5.42 3.15
N TRP A 196 -14.80 -4.65 2.82
CA TRP A 196 -13.61 -4.45 3.64
C TRP A 196 -13.52 -2.98 4.09
N VAL A 197 -13.00 -2.76 5.27
CA VAL A 197 -12.77 -1.43 5.84
C VAL A 197 -11.37 -1.37 6.42
N ALA A 198 -10.72 -0.21 6.32
CA ALA A 198 -9.43 0.02 6.93
C ALA A 198 -9.25 1.44 7.43
N VAL A 199 -8.35 1.55 8.38
CA VAL A 199 -7.72 2.79 8.84
C VAL A 199 -6.24 2.52 8.91
N ASP A 200 -5.42 3.39 8.34
CA ASP A 200 -3.98 3.33 8.46
C ASP A 200 -3.37 4.70 8.76
N TYR A 201 -2.17 4.68 9.31
CA TYR A 201 -1.44 5.87 9.73
C TYR A 201 0.04 5.73 9.38
N MET A 202 0.53 6.70 8.65
CA MET A 202 1.94 6.93 8.41
C MET A 202 2.41 8.13 9.23
N GLY A 203 3.33 7.91 10.14
CA GLY A 203 3.90 8.97 11.00
C GLY A 203 4.78 9.93 10.21
N GLY A 204 5.20 11.01 10.89
CA GLY A 204 5.96 12.09 10.26
C GLY A 204 5.06 13.25 9.83
N ASP A 205 5.64 14.46 9.80
CA ASP A 205 5.01 15.70 9.33
C ASP A 205 5.47 16.07 7.90
N ASN A 206 5.93 15.05 7.15
CA ASN A 206 6.39 15.14 5.77
C ASN A 206 5.24 14.94 4.76
N SER A 207 5.57 14.89 3.47
CA SER A 207 4.60 14.73 2.38
C SER A 207 3.88 13.37 2.34
N TYR A 208 4.37 12.37 3.07
CA TYR A 208 3.79 11.03 3.15
C TYR A 208 3.03 10.79 4.46
N GLY A 209 3.32 11.56 5.51
CA GLY A 209 2.65 11.44 6.80
C GLY A 209 1.15 11.71 6.69
N ALA A 210 0.32 10.70 6.98
CA ALA A 210 -1.13 10.80 6.84
C ALA A 210 -1.87 9.81 7.75
N LEU A 211 -3.08 10.19 8.14
CA LEU A 211 -4.14 9.29 8.61
C LEU A 211 -5.08 9.02 7.44
N SER A 212 -5.18 7.77 7.01
CA SER A 212 -6.03 7.34 5.91
C SER A 212 -7.10 6.36 6.39
N TYR A 213 -8.28 6.44 5.79
CA TYR A 213 -9.38 5.54 6.10
C TYR A 213 -10.28 5.37 4.90
N GLY A 214 -10.87 4.18 4.77
CA GLY A 214 -11.71 3.89 3.62
C GLY A 214 -12.41 2.56 3.69
N VAL A 215 -13.13 2.29 2.62
CA VAL A 215 -13.88 1.06 2.40
C VAL A 215 -13.52 0.48 1.03
N ALA A 216 -13.50 -0.84 0.93
CA ALA A 216 -13.37 -1.53 -0.34
C ALA A 216 -14.57 -2.43 -0.59
N TRP A 217 -14.89 -2.59 -1.88
CA TRP A 217 -15.86 -3.55 -2.35
C TRP A 217 -15.24 -4.50 -3.37
N LYS A 218 -15.32 -5.79 -3.09
CA LYS A 218 -14.83 -6.84 -3.97
C LYS A 218 -15.92 -7.20 -5.00
N PHE A 219 -15.78 -6.76 -6.23
CA PHE A 219 -16.74 -7.03 -7.32
C PHE A 219 -16.67 -8.47 -7.82
N SER A 220 -15.45 -9.01 -7.92
CA SER A 220 -15.17 -10.40 -8.27
C SER A 220 -14.02 -10.93 -7.40
N PRO A 221 -13.64 -12.23 -7.49
CA PRO A 221 -12.48 -12.76 -6.80
C PRO A 221 -11.18 -11.98 -7.11
N ASN A 222 -11.11 -11.35 -8.26
CA ASN A 222 -9.91 -10.74 -8.82
C ASN A 222 -10.00 -9.23 -8.97
N VAL A 223 -11.16 -8.59 -8.64
CA VAL A 223 -11.34 -7.15 -8.82
C VAL A 223 -11.92 -6.53 -7.57
N GLY A 224 -11.17 -5.61 -6.99
CA GLY A 224 -11.55 -4.77 -5.88
C GLY A 224 -11.56 -3.29 -6.24
N VAL A 225 -12.33 -2.52 -5.51
CA VAL A 225 -12.31 -1.05 -5.59
C VAL A 225 -12.29 -0.50 -4.17
N ILE A 226 -11.37 0.40 -3.90
CA ILE A 226 -11.26 1.13 -2.64
C ILE A 226 -11.71 2.57 -2.87
N PHE A 227 -12.45 3.09 -1.92
CA PHE A 227 -12.74 4.50 -1.80
C PHE A 227 -12.37 4.95 -0.39
N GLY A 228 -11.54 5.98 -0.29
CA GLY A 228 -11.00 6.46 0.99
C GLY A 228 -10.70 7.96 1.00
N MET A 229 -10.11 8.36 2.10
CA MET A 229 -9.66 9.73 2.33
C MET A 229 -8.31 9.69 3.06
N ASP A 230 -7.38 10.52 2.61
CA ASP A 230 -6.07 10.72 3.23
C ASP A 230 -6.04 12.11 3.85
N LYS A 231 -5.85 12.17 5.16
CA LYS A 231 -5.68 13.40 5.92
C LYS A 231 -4.22 13.52 6.31
N TYR A 232 -3.49 14.39 5.63
CA TYR A 232 -2.07 14.60 5.88
C TYR A 232 -1.80 15.19 7.26
N ASN A 233 -0.69 14.78 7.87
CA ASN A 233 -0.22 15.32 9.15
C ASN A 233 0.29 16.76 8.98
N ASN A 234 0.97 17.03 7.87
CA ASN A 234 1.48 18.34 7.50
C ASN A 234 0.35 19.24 6.97
N ASP A 235 0.08 20.33 7.66
CA ASP A 235 -1.01 21.27 7.35
C ASP A 235 -0.87 21.98 5.99
N ASN A 236 0.31 21.95 5.37
CA ASN A 236 0.53 22.47 4.01
C ASN A 236 -0.22 21.63 2.96
N TYR A 237 -0.52 20.38 3.25
CA TYR A 237 -1.28 19.49 2.37
C TYR A 237 -2.75 19.44 2.79
N LYS A 238 -3.64 19.63 1.82
CA LYS A 238 -5.08 19.46 2.05
C LYS A 238 -5.46 18.00 1.85
N PRO A 239 -6.47 17.49 2.56
CA PRO A 239 -6.93 16.12 2.40
C PRO A 239 -7.20 15.77 0.94
N THR A 240 -6.93 14.51 0.58
CA THR A 240 -7.29 13.93 -0.71
C THR A 240 -8.35 12.85 -0.53
N TYR A 241 -9.19 12.68 -1.54
CA TYR A 241 -9.96 11.45 -1.66
C TYR A 241 -9.16 10.48 -2.52
N THR A 242 -9.08 9.21 -2.09
CA THR A 242 -8.45 8.17 -2.89
C THR A 242 -9.50 7.26 -3.52
N PHE A 243 -9.30 6.91 -4.77
CA PHE A 243 -10.04 5.91 -5.51
C PHE A 243 -9.03 4.94 -6.12
N GLN A 244 -9.12 3.66 -5.76
CA GLN A 244 -8.15 2.65 -6.18
C GLN A 244 -8.91 1.48 -6.79
N VAL A 245 -8.41 0.97 -7.91
CA VAL A 245 -8.91 -0.24 -8.58
C VAL A 245 -7.80 -1.27 -8.62
N ASP A 246 -8.05 -2.42 -8.06
CA ASP A 246 -7.12 -3.53 -7.93
C ASP A 246 -7.56 -4.71 -8.77
N ILE A 247 -6.66 -5.25 -9.58
CA ILE A 247 -6.92 -6.40 -10.44
C ILE A 247 -5.82 -7.43 -10.24
N ASP A 248 -6.17 -8.62 -9.75
CA ASP A 248 -5.27 -9.77 -9.58
C ASP A 248 -5.43 -10.77 -10.73
N LEU A 249 -4.29 -11.19 -11.35
CA LEU A 249 -4.24 -12.08 -12.51
C LEU A 249 -3.44 -13.37 -12.22
#